data_e981f7f38494bc4e4df68be6cff9d133
#
_entry.id   e981f7f38494bc4e4df68be6cff9d133
#
_cell.length_a   1.000
_cell.length_b   1.000
_cell.length_c   1.000
_cell.angle_alpha   90.00
_cell.angle_beta   90.00
_cell.angle_gamma   90.00
#
_symmetry.space_group_name_H-M   'P 1'
#
loop_
_entity.id
_entity.type
_entity.pdbx_description
1 polymer ?
#
loop_
_entity_poly.entity_id
_entity_poly.type
_entity_poly.pdbx_seq_one_letter_code
_entity_poly.pdbx_strand_id
1 'polypeptide(L)'
;VIITPLMINSPKFDSDITMNGLKSLDTNDKISKEFHQDSEKASMKIVFHSNKNDGLNNKDTKKDIEDALDNIRQNDDYIQNISNPYDSGQVNDEGDTAIANVSYVVPQTGLKDSSKHIIDKELKDVTDNHNVQIEKTQGGAMNSEPGGTSEIVGIIVAFVILLITFGSLIAAGMPIISAIIGLGSSVGIIALLTYIFDIPNFTLTLAVMIGLAVGIDYSLFILFRFKELKKKGVDTVEAIATAVGTAGSAVIFAGLTVMIAVCG
;
A
#
# COMPACT_ATOMS: atom_id res chain seq x y z
N VAL A 1 26.34 -9.83 -2.51
CA VAL A 1 26.77 -8.56 -3.11
C VAL A 1 25.71 -7.45 -2.88
N ILE A 2 24.41 -7.71 -3.06
CA ILE A 2 23.33 -6.72 -2.87
C ILE A 2 23.06 -6.42 -1.39
N ILE A 3 23.21 -7.38 -0.51
CA ILE A 3 22.87 -7.29 0.93
C ILE A 3 23.87 -6.42 1.72
N THR A 4 25.13 -6.42 1.33
CA THR A 4 26.19 -5.74 2.10
C THR A 4 26.02 -4.20 2.20
N PRO A 5 25.74 -3.46 1.11
CA PRO A 5 25.51 -2.02 1.20
C PRO A 5 24.22 -1.67 1.94
N LEU A 6 23.17 -2.49 1.86
CA LEU A 6 21.90 -2.29 2.56
C LEU A 6 22.01 -2.44 4.09
N MET A 7 23.02 -3.17 4.58
CA MET A 7 23.28 -3.31 6.02
C MET A 7 24.08 -2.12 6.61
N ILE A 8 24.73 -1.32 5.77
CA ILE A 8 25.57 -0.21 6.21
C ILE A 8 24.77 1.09 6.30
N ASN A 9 23.85 1.30 5.38
CA ASN A 9 22.95 2.46 5.36
C ASN A 9 21.54 2.00 5.01
N SER A 10 20.54 2.42 5.80
CA SER A 10 19.13 2.13 5.46
C SER A 10 18.74 2.87 4.18
N PRO A 11 18.06 2.21 3.23
CA PRO A 11 17.55 2.85 2.02
C PRO A 11 16.56 3.96 2.43
N LYS A 12 16.69 5.12 1.79
CA LYS A 12 15.80 6.26 2.03
C LYS A 12 14.83 6.37 0.86
N PHE A 13 13.57 6.15 1.13
CA PHE A 13 12.50 6.42 0.17
C PHE A 13 11.92 7.80 0.45
N ASP A 14 11.63 8.55 -0.60
CA ASP A 14 10.99 9.84 -0.48
C ASP A 14 9.48 9.68 -0.21
N SER A 15 8.97 10.47 0.73
CA SER A 15 7.53 10.51 1.04
C SER A 15 6.76 11.37 0.04
N ASP A 16 7.45 12.25 -0.69
CA ASP A 16 6.82 13.20 -1.58
C ASP A 16 6.89 12.75 -3.03
N ILE A 17 5.75 12.87 -3.72
CA ILE A 17 5.69 12.72 -5.17
C ILE A 17 6.16 14.05 -5.79
N THR A 18 7.46 14.23 -5.95
CA THR A 18 8.01 15.39 -6.63
C THR A 18 8.05 15.13 -8.14
N MET A 19 7.10 15.70 -8.87
CA MET A 19 7.18 15.75 -10.33
C MET A 19 7.73 17.13 -10.73
N ASN A 20 8.99 17.18 -11.10
CA ASN A 20 9.63 18.41 -11.55
C ASN A 20 8.89 19.01 -12.75
N GLY A 21 8.53 20.29 -12.68
CA GLY A 21 7.90 21.04 -13.77
C GLY A 21 6.38 21.16 -13.69
N LEU A 22 5.73 20.65 -12.66
CA LEU A 22 4.31 20.90 -12.40
C LEU A 22 4.13 22.22 -11.62
N LYS A 23 3.54 23.22 -12.27
CA LYS A 23 3.23 24.51 -11.63
C LYS A 23 2.40 24.40 -10.36
N SER A 24 1.59 23.37 -10.23
CA SER A 24 0.80 23.11 -9.03
C SER A 24 1.68 22.73 -7.83
N LEU A 25 2.73 21.95 -8.03
CA LEU A 25 3.69 21.61 -6.98
C LEU A 25 4.54 22.82 -6.61
N ASP A 26 5.07 23.56 -7.59
CA ASP A 26 5.79 24.82 -7.33
C ASP A 26 4.94 25.84 -6.54
N THR A 27 3.63 25.86 -6.79
CA THR A 27 2.70 26.73 -6.07
C THR A 27 2.44 26.21 -4.65
N ASN A 28 2.30 24.89 -4.50
CA ASN A 28 2.13 24.28 -3.17
C ASN A 28 3.37 24.50 -2.30
N ASP A 29 4.57 24.37 -2.86
CA ASP A 29 5.83 24.66 -2.17
C ASP A 29 5.94 26.13 -1.73
N LYS A 30 5.46 27.05 -2.58
CA LYS A 30 5.40 28.47 -2.21
C LYS A 30 4.42 28.72 -1.08
N ILE A 31 3.22 28.13 -1.15
CA ILE A 31 2.21 28.23 -0.11
C ILE A 31 2.77 27.65 1.21
N SER A 32 3.39 26.50 1.16
CA SER A 32 3.97 25.86 2.36
C SER A 32 5.06 26.74 2.99
N LYS A 33 5.93 27.35 2.18
CA LYS A 33 6.98 28.24 2.65
C LYS A 33 6.45 29.57 3.21
N GLU A 34 5.51 30.21 2.51
CA GLU A 34 4.98 31.51 2.90
C GLU A 34 4.02 31.42 4.10
N PHE A 35 3.24 30.35 4.18
CA PHE A 35 2.24 30.14 5.25
C PHE A 35 2.76 29.25 6.38
N HIS A 36 4.02 28.81 6.32
CA HIS A 36 4.61 27.90 7.32
C HIS A 36 3.77 26.63 7.54
N GLN A 37 3.09 26.16 6.49
CA GLN A 37 2.38 24.91 6.50
C GLN A 37 3.40 23.80 6.22
N ASP A 38 3.69 22.99 7.23
CA ASP A 38 4.50 21.78 7.07
C ASP A 38 3.71 20.76 6.24
N SER A 39 3.80 20.87 4.91
CA SER A 39 3.17 19.94 3.95
C SER A 39 3.68 18.51 4.07
N GLU A 40 4.79 18.33 4.77
CA GLU A 40 5.39 17.02 5.04
C GLU A 40 4.70 16.24 6.18
N LYS A 41 3.92 16.91 7.03
CA LYS A 41 3.26 16.26 8.16
C LYS A 41 2.02 15.48 7.72
N ALA A 42 1.84 14.31 8.30
CA ALA A 42 0.66 13.50 8.06
C ALA A 42 -0.61 14.23 8.53
N SER A 43 -1.67 14.07 7.76
CA SER A 43 -3.01 14.50 8.13
C SER A 43 -4.04 13.44 7.76
N MET A 44 -5.10 13.34 8.56
CA MET A 44 -6.22 12.43 8.34
C MET A 44 -7.51 13.17 8.56
N LYS A 45 -8.54 12.86 7.79
CA LYS A 45 -9.92 13.30 8.08
C LYS A 45 -10.71 12.10 8.56
N ILE A 46 -11.45 12.30 9.64
CA ILE A 46 -12.43 11.35 10.15
C ILE A 46 -13.81 11.92 9.82
N VAL A 47 -14.57 11.17 9.03
CA VAL A 47 -15.93 11.56 8.63
C VAL A 47 -16.90 10.71 9.43
N PHE A 48 -17.80 11.38 10.14
CA PHE A 48 -18.90 10.77 10.87
C PHE A 48 -20.18 10.98 10.07
N HIS A 49 -20.96 9.94 9.87
CA HIS A 49 -22.26 10.04 9.20
C HIS A 49 -23.33 9.26 9.97
N SER A 50 -24.44 9.90 10.24
CA SER A 50 -25.63 9.31 10.85
C SER A 50 -26.75 9.19 9.83
N ASN A 51 -27.38 8.03 9.75
CA ASN A 51 -28.55 7.83 8.89
C ASN A 51 -29.82 8.57 9.38
N LYS A 52 -29.71 9.32 10.48
CA LYS A 52 -30.81 10.12 11.06
C LYS A 52 -30.47 11.59 10.93
N ASN A 53 -31.41 12.39 10.42
CA ASN A 53 -31.28 13.83 10.46
C ASN A 53 -31.07 14.28 11.91
N ASP A 54 -30.14 15.23 12.11
CA ASP A 54 -29.73 15.74 13.41
C ASP A 54 -29.16 14.68 14.38
N GLY A 55 -28.79 13.53 13.83
CA GLY A 55 -28.33 12.39 14.63
C GLY A 55 -27.00 12.65 15.34
N LEU A 56 -26.11 13.45 14.73
CA LEU A 56 -24.82 13.81 15.31
C LEU A 56 -24.93 14.94 16.34
N ASN A 57 -25.98 15.76 16.31
CA ASN A 57 -26.23 16.80 17.29
C ASN A 57 -26.96 16.27 18.53
N ASN A 58 -27.34 14.99 18.55
CA ASN A 58 -27.87 14.37 19.76
C ASN A 58 -26.82 14.49 20.88
N LYS A 59 -27.25 14.86 22.07
CA LYS A 59 -26.37 15.17 23.20
C LYS A 59 -25.43 14.01 23.58
N ASP A 60 -25.94 12.78 23.53
CA ASP A 60 -25.16 11.60 23.88
C ASP A 60 -24.16 11.24 22.76
N THR A 61 -24.62 11.26 21.49
CA THR A 61 -23.75 11.03 20.32
C THR A 61 -22.64 12.06 20.22
N LYS A 62 -22.98 13.35 20.40
CA LYS A 62 -22.00 14.44 20.39
C LYS A 62 -20.96 14.24 21.47
N LYS A 63 -21.39 13.94 22.70
CA LYS A 63 -20.48 13.72 23.82
C LYS A 63 -19.54 12.54 23.56
N ASP A 64 -20.06 11.42 23.08
CA ASP A 64 -19.23 10.22 22.83
C ASP A 64 -18.24 10.46 21.69
N ILE A 65 -18.59 11.26 20.67
CA ILE A 65 -17.63 11.68 19.62
C ILE A 65 -16.53 12.58 20.22
N GLU A 66 -16.90 13.57 21.03
CA GLU A 66 -15.94 14.47 21.67
C GLU A 66 -15.01 13.70 22.61
N ASP A 67 -15.54 12.82 23.45
CA ASP A 67 -14.77 11.98 24.37
C ASP A 67 -13.82 11.04 23.59
N ALA A 68 -14.28 10.44 22.49
CA ALA A 68 -13.44 9.59 21.64
C ALA A 68 -12.30 10.38 20.99
N LEU A 69 -12.55 11.58 20.47
CA LEU A 69 -11.50 12.42 19.87
C LEU A 69 -10.48 12.89 20.91
N ASP A 70 -10.92 13.21 22.13
CA ASP A 70 -10.03 13.58 23.23
C ASP A 70 -9.18 12.38 23.70
N ASN A 71 -9.77 11.18 23.79
CA ASN A 71 -9.04 9.96 24.12
C ASN A 71 -7.98 9.63 23.07
N ILE A 72 -8.31 9.76 21.79
CA ILE A 72 -7.36 9.58 20.70
C ILE A 72 -6.17 10.53 20.85
N ARG A 73 -6.46 11.82 21.12
CA ARG A 73 -5.43 12.85 21.31
C ARG A 73 -4.51 12.57 22.49
N GLN A 74 -5.05 12.01 23.58
CA GLN A 74 -4.29 11.73 24.80
C GLN A 74 -3.44 10.46 24.71
N ASN A 75 -3.88 9.49 23.92
CA ASN A 75 -3.25 8.17 23.82
C ASN A 75 -2.28 8.01 22.64
N ASP A 76 -2.20 9.00 21.75
CA ASP A 76 -1.29 8.99 20.59
C ASP A 76 -0.34 10.19 20.60
N ASP A 77 0.91 9.93 20.95
CA ASP A 77 1.98 10.95 21.01
C ASP A 77 2.34 11.55 19.64
N TYR A 78 1.93 10.91 18.55
CA TYR A 78 2.17 11.41 17.19
C TYR A 78 1.15 12.46 16.75
N ILE A 79 0.07 12.67 17.49
CA ILE A 79 -0.96 13.64 17.16
C ILE A 79 -0.53 15.03 17.62
N GLN A 80 -0.49 15.96 16.66
CA GLN A 80 -0.26 17.38 16.94
C GLN A 80 -1.56 18.07 17.37
N ASN A 81 -2.65 17.81 16.62
CA ASN A 81 -3.95 18.41 16.89
C ASN A 81 -5.08 17.57 16.29
N ILE A 82 -6.24 17.57 16.95
CA ILE A 82 -7.51 17.09 16.40
C ILE A 82 -8.49 18.24 16.46
N SER A 83 -9.11 18.60 15.31
CA SER A 83 -10.17 19.58 15.29
C SER A 83 -11.48 18.91 15.70
N ASN A 84 -12.12 19.41 16.76
CA ASN A 84 -13.48 19.03 17.11
C ASN A 84 -14.44 19.56 16.02
N PRO A 85 -15.26 18.71 15.37
CA PRO A 85 -16.16 19.15 14.30
C PRO A 85 -17.21 20.16 14.77
N TYR A 86 -17.63 20.09 16.01
CA TYR A 86 -18.62 20.99 16.58
C TYR A 86 -18.08 22.39 16.85
N ASP A 87 -16.81 22.49 17.27
CA ASP A 87 -16.16 23.78 17.54
C ASP A 87 -15.65 24.44 16.25
N SER A 88 -15.28 23.63 15.27
CA SER A 88 -14.74 24.11 13.99
C SER A 88 -15.80 24.39 12.93
N GLY A 89 -17.09 24.19 13.23
CA GLY A 89 -18.17 24.39 12.28
C GLY A 89 -18.15 23.38 11.11
N GLN A 90 -17.59 22.20 11.34
CA GLN A 90 -17.48 21.13 10.36
C GLN A 90 -18.60 20.07 10.51
N VAL A 91 -19.77 20.50 10.96
CA VAL A 91 -21.03 19.75 10.95
C VAL A 91 -21.91 20.38 9.88
N ASN A 92 -22.52 19.56 9.02
CA ASN A 92 -23.42 20.08 7.98
C ASN A 92 -24.74 20.59 8.57
N ASP A 93 -25.50 21.34 7.76
CA ASP A 93 -26.77 21.97 8.18
C ASP A 93 -27.82 20.93 8.59
N GLU A 94 -27.75 19.71 8.06
CA GLU A 94 -28.68 18.61 8.36
C GLU A 94 -28.32 17.88 9.68
N GLY A 95 -27.15 18.15 10.25
CA GLY A 95 -26.69 17.56 11.50
C GLY A 95 -26.43 16.04 11.40
N ASP A 96 -26.25 15.53 10.19
CA ASP A 96 -26.06 14.11 9.92
C ASP A 96 -24.62 13.76 9.50
N THR A 97 -23.83 14.75 9.11
CA THR A 97 -22.44 14.54 8.66
C THR A 97 -21.50 15.53 9.35
N ALA A 98 -20.40 15.02 9.90
CA ALA A 98 -19.38 15.82 10.57
C ALA A 98 -17.96 15.38 10.17
N ILE A 99 -17.01 16.32 10.16
CA ILE A 99 -15.62 16.06 9.78
C ILE A 99 -14.67 16.53 10.88
N ALA A 100 -13.88 15.63 11.43
CA ALA A 100 -12.73 15.96 12.27
C ALA A 100 -11.43 15.87 11.47
N ASN A 101 -10.55 16.85 11.61
CA ASN A 101 -9.23 16.82 11.00
C ASN A 101 -8.19 16.48 12.07
N VAL A 102 -7.41 15.45 11.80
CA VAL A 102 -6.30 15.01 12.62
C VAL A 102 -5.00 15.43 11.95
N SER A 103 -4.15 16.15 12.66
CA SER A 103 -2.81 16.57 12.21
C SER A 103 -1.76 15.88 13.07
N TYR A 104 -0.73 15.36 12.45
CA TYR A 104 0.36 14.62 13.10
C TYR A 104 1.64 15.47 13.18
N VAL A 105 2.54 15.12 14.09
CA VAL A 105 3.88 15.74 14.21
C VAL A 105 4.90 15.10 13.27
N VAL A 106 4.58 13.94 12.73
CA VAL A 106 5.45 13.15 11.85
C VAL A 106 4.92 13.12 10.42
N PRO A 107 5.77 12.91 9.42
CA PRO A 107 5.32 12.66 8.05
C PRO A 107 4.56 11.33 7.98
N GLN A 108 3.80 11.15 6.90
CA GLN A 108 2.97 9.95 6.69
C GLN A 108 3.76 8.63 6.82
N THR A 109 5.00 8.62 6.36
CA THR A 109 5.90 7.46 6.46
C THR A 109 6.39 7.16 7.87
N GLY A 110 6.33 8.14 8.77
CA GLY A 110 6.67 8.00 10.18
C GLY A 110 5.49 7.54 11.06
N LEU A 111 4.30 7.45 10.49
CA LEU A 111 3.10 7.06 11.22
C LEU A 111 3.11 5.53 11.48
N LYS A 112 3.03 5.14 12.74
CA LYS A 112 3.02 3.72 13.13
C LYS A 112 1.59 3.15 13.06
N ASP A 113 1.49 1.85 12.83
CA ASP A 113 0.21 1.14 12.88
C ASP A 113 -0.48 1.24 14.25
N SER A 114 0.27 1.47 15.32
CA SER A 114 -0.29 1.74 16.64
C SER A 114 -1.23 2.95 16.66
N SER A 115 -0.92 4.04 15.93
CA SER A 115 -1.80 5.20 15.80
C SER A 115 -3.14 4.84 15.16
N LYS A 116 -3.11 4.01 14.11
CA LYS A 116 -4.34 3.52 13.46
C LYS A 116 -5.19 2.68 14.42
N HIS A 117 -4.54 1.78 15.17
CA HIS A 117 -5.22 0.94 16.15
C HIS A 117 -5.86 1.73 17.30
N ILE A 118 -5.21 2.81 17.76
CA ILE A 118 -5.79 3.69 18.78
C ILE A 118 -7.07 4.32 18.24
N ILE A 119 -7.01 4.91 17.04
CA ILE A 119 -8.16 5.53 16.40
C ILE A 119 -9.30 4.54 16.19
N ASP A 120 -8.99 3.35 15.66
CA ASP A 120 -10.00 2.31 15.41
C ASP A 120 -10.67 1.85 16.70
N LYS A 121 -9.90 1.70 17.76
CA LYS A 121 -10.38 1.27 19.06
C LYS A 121 -11.33 2.31 19.69
N GLU A 122 -10.90 3.57 19.76
CA GLU A 122 -11.66 4.63 20.43
C GLU A 122 -12.94 5.01 19.64
N LEU A 123 -12.91 4.90 18.29
CA LEU A 123 -14.08 5.18 17.46
C LEU A 123 -15.09 4.02 17.41
N LYS A 124 -14.69 2.82 17.82
CA LYS A 124 -15.56 1.64 17.78
C LYS A 124 -16.81 1.81 18.64
N ASP A 125 -16.65 2.35 19.83
CA ASP A 125 -17.77 2.54 20.77
C ASP A 125 -18.81 3.52 20.20
N VAL A 126 -18.37 4.58 19.50
CA VAL A 126 -19.26 5.52 18.81
C VAL A 126 -20.06 4.82 17.71
N THR A 127 -19.40 3.97 16.91
CA THR A 127 -20.07 3.18 15.86
C THR A 127 -21.10 2.23 16.45
N ASP A 128 -20.74 1.48 17.47
CA ASP A 128 -21.57 0.41 18.04
C ASP A 128 -22.76 0.96 18.82
N ASN A 129 -22.59 2.07 19.56
CA ASN A 129 -23.62 2.64 20.44
C ASN A 129 -24.63 3.54 19.70
N HIS A 130 -24.18 4.27 18.67
CA HIS A 130 -25.00 5.30 18.01
C HIS A 130 -25.34 4.99 16.56
N ASN A 131 -24.89 3.85 16.02
CA ASN A 131 -25.07 3.48 14.61
C ASN A 131 -24.58 4.59 13.66
N VAL A 132 -23.45 5.21 14.02
CA VAL A 132 -22.75 6.21 13.22
C VAL A 132 -21.76 5.50 12.32
N GLN A 133 -21.84 5.75 11.02
CA GLN A 133 -20.83 5.32 10.06
C GLN A 133 -19.61 6.22 10.19
N ILE A 134 -18.43 5.62 10.33
CA ILE A 134 -17.18 6.36 10.46
C ILE A 134 -16.24 5.93 9.36
N GLU A 135 -15.87 6.89 8.51
CA GLU A 135 -14.90 6.71 7.45
C GLU A 135 -13.65 7.56 7.72
N LYS A 136 -12.50 7.03 7.38
CA LYS A 136 -11.22 7.68 7.58
C LYS A 136 -10.54 7.87 6.24
N THR A 137 -10.19 9.12 5.92
CA THR A 137 -9.32 9.37 4.78
C THR A 137 -7.87 9.31 5.26
N GLN A 138 -7.08 8.44 4.68
CA GLN A 138 -5.64 8.56 4.83
C GLN A 138 -5.22 9.70 3.89
N GLY A 139 -4.76 10.81 4.47
CA GLY A 139 -4.29 11.95 3.71
C GLY A 139 -3.18 11.55 2.75
N GLY A 140 -3.51 11.47 1.45
CA GLY A 140 -2.54 11.28 0.38
C GLY A 140 -1.80 9.95 0.33
N ALA A 141 -2.16 8.97 1.12
CA ALA A 141 -1.35 7.76 1.24
C ALA A 141 -1.89 6.58 0.44
N MET A 142 -1.27 6.34 -0.66
CA MET A 142 -1.06 4.97 -1.18
C MET A 142 -0.03 4.22 -0.29
N ASN A 143 -0.12 4.34 1.03
CA ASN A 143 0.76 3.63 1.96
C ASN A 143 0.11 2.32 2.39
N SER A 144 -0.12 1.43 1.42
CA SER A 144 -0.16 0.01 1.71
C SER A 144 1.29 -0.43 1.83
N GLU A 145 1.73 -0.78 3.03
CA GLU A 145 3.05 -1.39 3.18
C GLU A 145 3.11 -2.66 2.32
N PRO A 146 4.18 -2.83 1.51
CA PRO A 146 4.37 -4.06 0.75
C PRO A 146 4.46 -5.25 1.70
N GLY A 147 3.72 -6.32 1.42
CA GLY A 147 3.68 -7.51 2.27
C GLY A 147 2.55 -7.53 3.29
N GLY A 148 1.50 -6.73 3.09
CA GLY A 148 0.30 -6.73 3.91
C GLY A 148 -0.50 -8.04 3.84
N THR A 149 -1.54 -8.13 4.65
CA THR A 149 -2.43 -9.31 4.71
C THR A 149 -3.05 -9.66 3.35
N SER A 150 -3.32 -8.67 2.52
CA SER A 150 -3.91 -8.86 1.19
C SER A 150 -3.00 -9.63 0.25
N GLU A 151 -1.70 -9.32 0.24
CA GLU A 151 -0.70 -10.01 -0.59
C GLU A 151 -0.50 -11.46 -0.12
N ILE A 152 -0.45 -11.68 1.19
CA ILE A 152 -0.32 -13.03 1.75
C ILE A 152 -1.53 -13.89 1.38
N VAL A 153 -2.75 -13.36 1.52
CA VAL A 153 -3.99 -14.04 1.12
C VAL A 153 -3.97 -14.31 -0.39
N GLY A 154 -3.55 -13.35 -1.21
CA GLY A 154 -3.41 -13.51 -2.65
C GLY A 154 -2.45 -14.65 -3.03
N ILE A 155 -1.28 -14.73 -2.38
CA ILE A 155 -0.30 -15.80 -2.59
C ILE A 155 -0.87 -17.17 -2.17
N ILE A 156 -1.58 -17.24 -1.05
CA ILE A 156 -2.21 -18.50 -0.58
C ILE A 156 -3.27 -18.96 -1.59
N VAL A 157 -4.14 -18.07 -2.05
CA VAL A 157 -5.17 -18.40 -3.04
C VAL A 157 -4.51 -18.85 -4.36
N ALA A 158 -3.50 -18.14 -4.84
CA ALA A 158 -2.74 -18.53 -6.01
C ALA A 158 -2.12 -19.93 -5.84
N PHE A 159 -1.51 -20.20 -4.69
CA PHE A 159 -0.92 -21.51 -4.40
C PHE A 159 -1.96 -22.64 -4.43
N VAL A 160 -3.15 -22.44 -3.85
CA VAL A 160 -4.23 -23.42 -3.87
C VAL A 160 -4.70 -23.69 -5.30
N ILE A 161 -4.90 -22.65 -6.12
CA ILE A 161 -5.28 -22.78 -7.52
C ILE A 161 -4.21 -23.56 -8.31
N LEU A 162 -2.94 -23.22 -8.09
CA LEU A 162 -1.81 -23.91 -8.72
C LEU A 162 -1.73 -25.38 -8.29
N LEU A 163 -1.99 -25.66 -7.03
CA LEU A 163 -2.00 -27.03 -6.50
C LEU A 163 -3.07 -27.88 -7.17
N ILE A 164 -4.29 -27.34 -7.31
CA ILE A 164 -5.40 -28.00 -8.00
C ILE A 164 -5.06 -28.21 -9.49
N THR A 165 -4.49 -27.19 -10.14
CA THR A 165 -4.16 -27.22 -11.59
C THR A 165 -3.03 -28.20 -11.89
N PHE A 166 -2.02 -28.25 -11.05
CA PHE A 166 -0.83 -29.09 -11.31
C PHE A 166 -0.87 -30.46 -10.63
N GLY A 167 -1.69 -30.64 -9.60
CA GLY A 167 -1.79 -31.89 -8.85
C GLY A 167 -0.48 -32.28 -8.12
N SER A 168 0.45 -31.34 -7.92
CA SER A 168 1.76 -31.58 -7.30
C SER A 168 2.20 -30.37 -6.53
N LEU A 169 2.57 -30.58 -5.25
CA LEU A 169 3.04 -29.54 -4.35
C LEU A 169 4.30 -28.83 -4.87
N ILE A 170 5.23 -29.60 -5.41
CA ILE A 170 6.49 -29.07 -5.97
C ILE A 170 6.19 -28.21 -7.19
N ALA A 171 5.38 -28.70 -8.12
CA ALA A 171 5.05 -27.95 -9.33
C ALA A 171 4.23 -26.67 -9.03
N ALA A 172 3.38 -26.68 -8.03
CA ALA A 172 2.65 -25.48 -7.57
C ALA A 172 3.55 -24.47 -6.88
N GLY A 173 4.54 -24.92 -6.13
CA GLY A 173 5.47 -24.05 -5.39
C GLY A 173 6.53 -23.37 -6.25
N MET A 174 6.96 -24.00 -7.35
CA MET A 174 8.05 -23.47 -8.19
C MET A 174 7.80 -22.07 -8.75
N PRO A 175 6.62 -21.73 -9.32
CA PRO A 175 6.35 -20.38 -9.79
C PRO A 175 6.40 -19.32 -8.67
N ILE A 176 5.89 -19.65 -7.49
CA ILE A 176 5.87 -18.74 -6.35
C ILE A 176 7.29 -18.49 -5.84
N ILE A 177 8.11 -19.52 -5.67
CA ILE A 177 9.50 -19.37 -5.25
C ILE A 177 10.29 -18.55 -6.27
N SER A 178 10.09 -18.80 -7.56
CA SER A 178 10.73 -18.03 -8.63
C SER A 178 10.33 -16.55 -8.58
N ALA A 179 9.04 -16.26 -8.39
CA ALA A 179 8.53 -14.90 -8.26
C ALA A 179 9.10 -14.19 -7.02
N ILE A 180 9.18 -14.86 -5.86
CA ILE A 180 9.76 -14.29 -4.64
C ILE A 180 11.25 -13.97 -4.81
N ILE A 181 12.02 -14.85 -5.45
CA ILE A 181 13.45 -14.61 -5.72
C ILE A 181 13.62 -13.42 -6.68
N GLY A 182 12.82 -13.38 -7.75
CA GLY A 182 12.81 -12.27 -8.71
C GLY A 182 12.43 -10.95 -8.04
N LEU A 183 11.38 -10.96 -7.24
CA LEU A 183 10.93 -9.80 -6.47
C LEU A 183 11.99 -9.31 -5.48
N GLY A 184 12.58 -10.21 -4.70
CA GLY A 184 13.64 -9.87 -3.75
C GLY A 184 14.86 -9.24 -4.43
N SER A 185 15.22 -9.73 -5.62
CA SER A 185 16.28 -9.14 -6.45
C SER A 185 15.90 -7.73 -6.93
N SER A 186 14.67 -7.54 -7.40
CA SER A 186 14.16 -6.26 -7.90
C SER A 186 14.08 -5.22 -6.78
N VAL A 187 13.50 -5.58 -5.62
CA VAL A 187 13.46 -4.73 -4.43
C VAL A 187 14.86 -4.35 -3.97
N GLY A 188 15.79 -5.29 -3.99
CA GLY A 188 17.20 -5.02 -3.68
C GLY A 188 17.84 -4.01 -4.63
N ILE A 189 17.54 -4.09 -5.93
CA ILE A 189 18.02 -3.12 -6.92
C ILE A 189 17.39 -1.75 -6.70
N ILE A 190 16.06 -1.69 -6.48
CA ILE A 190 15.36 -0.43 -6.18
C ILE A 190 15.97 0.23 -4.94
N ALA A 191 16.17 -0.54 -3.87
CA ALA A 191 16.80 -0.05 -2.65
C ALA A 191 18.23 0.48 -2.85
N LEU A 192 19.00 -0.09 -3.78
CA LEU A 192 20.31 0.47 -4.17
C LEU A 192 20.18 1.75 -4.98
N LEU A 193 19.15 1.87 -5.81
CA LEU A 193 18.92 3.07 -6.60
C LEU A 193 18.50 4.28 -5.75
N THR A 194 17.95 4.08 -4.53
CA THR A 194 17.64 5.19 -3.62
C THR A 194 18.88 5.98 -3.15
N TYR A 195 20.09 5.45 -3.34
CA TYR A 195 21.32 6.21 -3.06
C TYR A 195 21.70 7.21 -4.15
N ILE A 196 21.06 7.11 -5.32
CA ILE A 196 21.40 7.93 -6.51
C ILE A 196 20.17 8.75 -6.95
N PHE A 197 18.99 8.22 -6.74
CA PHE A 197 17.71 8.82 -7.16
C PHE A 197 16.77 8.95 -5.97
N ASP A 198 15.98 10.00 -5.96
CA ASP A 198 14.87 10.17 -5.02
C ASP A 198 13.71 9.29 -5.51
N ILE A 199 13.48 8.16 -4.84
CA ILE A 199 12.48 7.17 -5.23
C ILE A 199 11.31 7.27 -4.24
N PRO A 200 10.09 7.58 -4.73
CA PRO A 200 8.90 7.64 -3.90
C PRO A 200 8.54 6.29 -3.27
N ASN A 201 8.04 6.31 -2.05
CA ASN A 201 7.66 5.12 -1.28
C ASN A 201 6.68 4.19 -2.01
N PHE A 202 5.68 4.75 -2.71
CA PHE A 202 4.70 3.96 -3.44
C PHE A 202 5.31 3.12 -4.57
N THR A 203 6.50 3.49 -5.07
CA THR A 203 7.22 2.71 -6.08
C THR A 203 7.51 1.29 -5.62
N LEU A 204 7.85 1.13 -4.33
CA LEU A 204 8.09 -0.19 -3.76
C LEU A 204 6.82 -1.04 -3.75
N THR A 205 5.69 -0.47 -3.34
CA THR A 205 4.39 -1.14 -3.34
C THR A 205 3.97 -1.57 -4.75
N LEU A 206 4.08 -0.68 -5.74
CA LEU A 206 3.79 -1.00 -7.13
C LEU A 206 4.72 -2.08 -7.68
N ALA A 207 6.03 -2.00 -7.37
CA ALA A 207 7.00 -3.00 -7.80
C ALA A 207 6.69 -4.39 -7.21
N VAL A 208 6.27 -4.45 -5.94
CA VAL A 208 5.86 -5.72 -5.29
C VAL A 208 4.61 -6.28 -5.94
N MET A 209 3.58 -5.46 -6.13
CA MET A 209 2.30 -5.90 -6.73
C MET A 209 2.49 -6.41 -8.16
N ILE A 210 3.14 -5.62 -9.02
CA ILE A 210 3.39 -5.99 -10.42
C ILE A 210 4.36 -7.17 -10.49
N GLY A 211 5.44 -7.13 -9.71
CA GLY A 211 6.48 -8.16 -9.69
C GLY A 211 5.95 -9.53 -9.26
N LEU A 212 5.08 -9.59 -8.26
CA LEU A 212 4.42 -10.83 -7.84
C LEU A 212 3.48 -11.37 -8.93
N ALA A 213 2.59 -10.53 -9.47
CA ALA A 213 1.63 -10.94 -10.48
C ALA A 213 2.34 -11.46 -11.74
N VAL A 214 3.20 -10.64 -12.32
CA VAL A 214 3.93 -10.96 -13.56
C VAL A 214 4.91 -12.11 -13.34
N GLY A 215 5.58 -12.16 -12.18
CA GLY A 215 6.55 -13.20 -11.83
C GLY A 215 5.91 -14.59 -11.74
N ILE A 216 4.73 -14.69 -11.13
CA ILE A 216 3.97 -15.95 -11.06
C ILE A 216 3.47 -16.36 -12.45
N ASP A 217 2.86 -15.43 -13.20
CA ASP A 217 2.28 -15.72 -14.52
C ASP A 217 3.33 -16.18 -15.53
N TYR A 218 4.48 -15.52 -15.57
CA TYR A 218 5.54 -15.90 -16.50
C TYR A 218 6.22 -17.20 -16.12
N SER A 219 6.43 -17.45 -14.83
CA SER A 219 6.95 -18.74 -14.35
C SER A 219 5.98 -19.88 -14.67
N LEU A 220 4.67 -19.60 -14.54
CA LEU A 220 3.61 -20.53 -14.87
C LEU A 220 3.62 -20.91 -16.37
N PHE A 221 3.80 -19.93 -17.25
CA PHE A 221 3.87 -20.14 -18.70
C PHE A 221 5.01 -21.10 -19.10
N ILE A 222 6.20 -20.91 -18.51
CA ILE A 222 7.34 -21.80 -18.73
C ILE A 222 7.05 -23.21 -18.19
N LEU A 223 6.46 -23.31 -17.00
CA LEU A 223 6.14 -24.58 -16.37
C LEU A 223 5.06 -25.37 -17.15
N PHE A 224 4.07 -24.69 -17.70
CA PHE A 224 3.06 -25.31 -18.57
C PHE A 224 3.71 -25.91 -19.82
N ARG A 225 4.60 -25.16 -20.46
CA ARG A 225 5.33 -25.64 -21.64
C ARG A 225 6.18 -26.86 -21.32
N PHE A 226 6.88 -26.84 -20.19
CA PHE A 226 7.63 -28.01 -19.71
C PHE A 226 6.73 -29.23 -19.51
N LYS A 227 5.59 -29.08 -18.83
CA LYS A 227 4.66 -30.19 -18.60
C LYS A 227 4.04 -30.75 -19.90
N GLU A 228 3.76 -29.90 -20.87
CA GLU A 228 3.28 -30.31 -22.19
C GLU A 228 4.31 -31.22 -22.88
N LEU A 229 5.58 -30.81 -22.87
CA LEU A 229 6.67 -31.60 -23.45
C LEU A 229 6.86 -32.92 -22.72
N LYS A 230 6.79 -32.94 -21.40
CA LYS A 230 6.85 -34.18 -20.61
C LYS A 230 5.69 -35.12 -20.90
N LYS A 231 4.46 -34.63 -21.11
CA LYS A 231 3.31 -35.45 -21.54
C LYS A 231 3.51 -36.08 -22.92
N LYS A 232 4.30 -35.44 -23.81
CA LYS A 232 4.68 -35.96 -25.13
C LYS A 232 5.84 -36.97 -25.08
N GLY A 233 6.34 -37.29 -23.89
CA GLY A 233 7.45 -38.26 -23.71
C GLY A 233 8.86 -37.71 -23.97
N VAL A 234 9.00 -36.38 -24.08
CA VAL A 234 10.33 -35.75 -24.26
C VAL A 234 11.16 -35.95 -23.00
N ASP A 235 12.46 -36.21 -23.18
CA ASP A 235 13.38 -36.30 -22.05
C ASP A 235 13.38 -35.04 -21.17
N THR A 236 13.71 -35.19 -19.89
CA THR A 236 13.58 -34.10 -18.91
C THR A 236 14.53 -32.94 -19.26
N VAL A 237 15.75 -33.20 -19.62
CA VAL A 237 16.75 -32.18 -19.95
C VAL A 237 16.36 -31.43 -21.23
N GLU A 238 15.92 -32.17 -22.24
CA GLU A 238 15.46 -31.58 -23.50
C GLU A 238 14.16 -30.80 -23.32
N ALA A 239 13.21 -31.29 -22.49
CA ALA A 239 11.98 -30.59 -22.17
C ALA A 239 12.27 -29.27 -21.46
N ILE A 240 13.23 -29.21 -20.53
CA ILE A 240 13.64 -27.97 -19.86
C ILE A 240 14.24 -26.99 -20.87
N ALA A 241 15.21 -27.46 -21.65
CA ALA A 241 15.91 -26.63 -22.65
C ALA A 241 14.90 -26.02 -23.65
N THR A 242 13.99 -26.85 -24.16
CA THR A 242 12.94 -26.41 -25.10
C THR A 242 11.92 -25.46 -24.47
N ALA A 243 11.49 -25.73 -23.24
CA ALA A 243 10.56 -24.86 -22.54
C ALA A 243 11.17 -23.48 -22.27
N VAL A 244 12.40 -23.44 -21.78
CA VAL A 244 13.12 -22.17 -21.53
C VAL A 244 13.42 -21.46 -22.86
N GLY A 245 13.86 -22.16 -23.88
CA GLY A 245 14.14 -21.57 -25.19
C GLY A 245 12.91 -20.98 -25.89
N THR A 246 11.74 -21.61 -25.78
CA THR A 246 10.51 -21.16 -26.45
C THR A 246 9.67 -20.22 -25.57
N ALA A 247 9.21 -20.72 -24.43
CA ALA A 247 8.39 -19.93 -23.52
C ALA A 247 9.19 -18.80 -22.84
N GLY A 248 10.45 -19.06 -22.49
CA GLY A 248 11.33 -18.05 -21.90
C GLY A 248 11.63 -16.89 -22.85
N SER A 249 11.80 -17.15 -24.15
CA SER A 249 11.93 -16.06 -25.14
C SER A 249 10.69 -15.18 -25.19
N ALA A 250 9.49 -15.77 -25.19
CA ALA A 250 8.24 -15.01 -25.15
C ALA A 250 8.12 -14.17 -23.89
N VAL A 251 8.56 -14.69 -22.74
CA VAL A 251 8.59 -13.95 -21.46
C VAL A 251 9.55 -12.75 -21.52
N ILE A 252 10.73 -12.90 -22.14
CA ILE A 252 11.67 -11.78 -22.33
C ILE A 252 11.03 -10.67 -23.18
N PHE A 253 10.41 -11.04 -24.30
CA PHE A 253 9.74 -10.06 -25.17
C PHE A 253 8.57 -9.36 -24.45
N ALA A 254 7.77 -10.11 -23.70
CA ALA A 254 6.67 -9.54 -22.91
C ALA A 254 7.20 -8.59 -21.83
N GLY A 255 8.26 -8.97 -21.11
CA GLY A 255 8.91 -8.13 -20.11
C GLY A 255 9.47 -6.83 -20.69
N LEU A 256 10.12 -6.90 -21.85
CA LEU A 256 10.61 -5.72 -22.56
C LEU A 256 9.47 -4.80 -23.00
N THR A 257 8.35 -5.38 -23.47
CA THR A 257 7.17 -4.61 -23.86
C THR A 257 6.58 -3.86 -22.66
N VAL A 258 6.45 -4.51 -21.50
CA VAL A 258 5.99 -3.87 -20.26
C VAL A 258 6.96 -2.77 -19.84
N MET A 259 8.26 -3.02 -19.90
CA MET A 259 9.27 -2.02 -19.58
C MET A 259 9.15 -0.77 -20.46
N ILE A 260 9.01 -0.94 -21.77
CA ILE A 260 8.82 0.17 -22.72
C ILE A 260 7.52 0.92 -22.40
N ALA A 261 6.42 0.20 -22.12
CA ALA A 261 5.13 0.82 -21.83
C ALA A 261 5.12 1.62 -20.52
N VAL A 262 5.93 1.23 -19.55
CA VAL A 262 6.03 1.95 -18.26
C VAL A 262 6.99 3.14 -18.36
N CYS A 263 8.03 3.07 -19.22
CA CYS A 263 8.99 4.17 -19.41
C CYS A 263 8.52 5.25 -20.40
N GLY A 264 7.49 4.98 -21.21
CA GLY A 264 6.95 5.91 -22.23
C GLY A 264 5.74 6.61 -21.78
#